data_a52a366e525ec2893e2a2cb524aa4c50
#
_entry.id   a52a366e525ec2893e2a2cb524aa4c50
#
_cell.length_a   1.000
_cell.length_b   1.000
_cell.length_c   1.000
_cell.angle_alpha   90.00
_cell.angle_beta   90.00
_cell.angle_gamma   90.00
#
_symmetry.space_group_name_H-M   'P 1'
#
loop_
_entity.id
_entity.type
_entity.pdbx_description
1 polymer ?
#
loop_
_entity_poly.entity_id
_entity_poly.type
_entity_poly.pdbx_seq_one_letter_code
_entity_poly.pdbx_strand_id
1 'polypeptide(L)'
;MSLLIKQVLLEDQITDILIEGKYIKRIAPHIDPPEGAEILSGRDKAAIPGFINTHTHAAMTLFRGYGDDLPLMEWLQDYIWPVEAKMTEHDVYVGAKLACLEMLRSGTTCFLDMYMYPMETARAVEELGLRAHLSYTLFDQGGAERAALDRKRSYEYYEA
;
A
#
# COMPACT_ATOMS: atom_id res chain seq x y z
N MET A 1 10.87 -20.28 5.76
CA MET A 1 9.78 -20.24 6.74
C MET A 1 8.54 -20.81 6.05
N SER A 2 7.90 -21.80 6.67
CA SER A 2 6.68 -22.42 6.12
C SER A 2 5.50 -22.10 7.05
N LEU A 3 4.35 -21.76 6.48
CA LEU A 3 3.10 -21.50 7.17
C LEU A 3 2.04 -22.46 6.61
N LEU A 4 1.37 -23.19 7.48
CA LEU A 4 0.24 -24.05 7.14
C LEU A 4 -1.04 -23.51 7.75
N ILE A 5 -1.95 -23.02 6.90
CA ILE A 5 -3.30 -22.62 7.31
C ILE A 5 -4.20 -23.86 7.25
N LYS A 6 -4.78 -24.22 8.38
CA LYS A 6 -5.60 -25.43 8.53
C LYS A 6 -7.09 -25.11 8.53
N GLN A 7 -7.87 -25.85 7.76
CA GLN A 7 -9.34 -25.85 7.79
C GLN A 7 -9.95 -24.47 7.51
N VAL A 8 -9.46 -23.79 6.49
CA VAL A 8 -9.99 -22.50 6.04
C VAL A 8 -11.00 -22.71 4.92
N LEU A 9 -12.07 -21.92 4.90
CA LEU A 9 -13.00 -21.88 3.77
C LEU A 9 -12.31 -21.16 2.60
N LEU A 10 -12.12 -21.86 1.49
CA LEU A 10 -11.67 -21.29 0.23
C LEU A 10 -12.73 -21.61 -0.82
N GLU A 11 -13.32 -20.56 -1.42
CA GLU A 11 -14.54 -20.69 -2.22
C GLU A 11 -15.62 -21.44 -1.41
N ASP A 12 -16.04 -22.61 -1.85
CA ASP A 12 -17.08 -23.40 -1.17
C ASP A 12 -16.52 -24.65 -0.46
N GLN A 13 -15.21 -24.74 -0.24
CA GLN A 13 -14.55 -25.92 0.31
C GLN A 13 -13.68 -25.60 1.53
N ILE A 14 -13.75 -26.47 2.53
CA ILE A 14 -12.79 -26.41 3.65
C ILE A 14 -11.49 -27.06 3.20
N THR A 15 -10.42 -26.31 3.23
CA THR A 15 -9.09 -26.72 2.72
C THR A 15 -7.98 -26.34 3.69
N ASP A 16 -6.82 -26.96 3.49
CA ASP A 16 -5.55 -26.53 4.06
C ASP A 16 -4.74 -25.81 2.99
N ILE A 17 -4.02 -24.75 3.38
CA ILE A 17 -3.15 -23.97 2.48
C ILE A 17 -1.74 -23.97 3.06
N LEU A 18 -0.79 -24.53 2.30
CA LEU A 18 0.64 -24.49 2.63
C LEU A 18 1.31 -23.33 1.87
N ILE A 19 1.99 -22.48 2.62
CA ILE A 19 2.79 -21.34 2.12
C ILE A 19 4.26 -21.59 2.43
N GLU A 20 5.13 -21.51 1.41
CA GLU A 20 6.58 -21.58 1.56
C GLU A 20 7.22 -20.30 1.03
N GLY A 21 7.91 -19.58 1.91
CA GLY A 21 8.41 -18.25 1.60
C GLY A 21 7.26 -17.29 1.25
N LYS A 22 7.21 -16.85 -0.01
CA LYS A 22 6.18 -15.93 -0.53
C LYS A 22 5.17 -16.59 -1.49
N TYR A 23 5.16 -17.91 -1.59
CA TYR A 23 4.34 -18.63 -2.54
C TYR A 23 3.37 -19.60 -1.86
N ILE A 24 2.15 -19.68 -2.39
CA ILE A 24 1.22 -20.76 -2.08
C ILE A 24 1.77 -22.02 -2.76
N LYS A 25 2.23 -22.97 -1.95
CA LYS A 25 2.86 -24.19 -2.43
C LYS A 25 1.85 -25.28 -2.75
N ARG A 26 0.83 -25.41 -1.90
CA ARG A 26 -0.19 -26.44 -2.03
C ARG A 26 -1.50 -26.00 -1.40
N ILE A 27 -2.61 -26.37 -2.05
CA ILE A 27 -3.97 -26.30 -1.52
C ILE A 27 -4.55 -27.70 -1.63
N ALA A 28 -5.07 -28.24 -0.53
CA ALA A 28 -5.67 -29.58 -0.51
C ALA A 28 -6.64 -29.71 0.68
N PRO A 29 -7.59 -30.66 0.64
CA PRO A 29 -8.51 -30.92 1.75
C PRO A 29 -7.78 -31.25 3.05
N HIS A 30 -6.60 -31.85 2.96
CA HIS A 30 -5.72 -32.12 4.09
C HIS A 30 -4.25 -32.05 3.68
N ILE A 31 -3.43 -31.43 4.51
CA ILE A 31 -1.97 -31.35 4.36
C ILE A 31 -1.35 -31.66 5.73
N ASP A 32 -0.47 -32.68 5.75
CA ASP A 32 0.34 -32.95 6.94
C ASP A 32 1.35 -31.81 7.13
N PRO A 33 1.48 -31.27 8.35
CA PRO A 33 2.41 -30.16 8.60
C PRO A 33 3.87 -30.57 8.27
N PRO A 34 4.55 -29.80 7.40
CA PRO A 34 6.00 -29.98 7.26
C PRO A 34 6.72 -29.72 8.58
N GLU A 35 7.87 -30.34 8.75
CA GLU A 35 8.73 -30.11 9.93
C GLU A 35 9.05 -28.63 10.10
N GLY A 36 8.82 -28.08 11.28
CA GLY A 36 9.08 -26.66 11.60
C GLY A 36 8.10 -25.65 10.98
N ALA A 37 6.99 -26.10 10.39
CA ALA A 37 5.97 -25.18 9.88
C ALA A 37 5.19 -24.53 11.03
N GLU A 38 4.96 -23.23 10.91
CA GLU A 38 3.98 -22.53 11.74
C GLU A 38 2.56 -22.96 11.33
N ILE A 39 1.68 -23.20 12.30
CA ILE A 39 0.31 -23.64 12.04
C ILE A 39 -0.65 -22.53 12.44
N LEU A 40 -1.47 -22.07 11.50
CA LEU A 40 -2.55 -21.12 11.71
C LEU A 40 -3.91 -21.81 11.56
N SER A 41 -4.78 -21.70 12.58
CA SER A 41 -6.14 -22.18 12.45
C SER A 41 -6.98 -21.27 11.54
N GLY A 42 -7.51 -21.83 10.47
CA GLY A 42 -8.47 -21.19 9.56
C GLY A 42 -9.93 -21.51 9.88
N ARG A 43 -10.23 -22.21 11.00
CA ARG A 43 -11.61 -22.51 11.41
C ARG A 43 -12.42 -21.21 11.54
N ASP A 44 -13.63 -21.24 11.02
CA ASP A 44 -14.56 -20.08 11.01
C ASP A 44 -14.01 -18.84 10.27
N LYS A 45 -13.03 -19.07 9.38
CA LYS A 45 -12.44 -18.03 8.53
C LYS A 45 -12.52 -18.44 7.06
N ALA A 46 -12.56 -17.44 6.18
CA ALA A 46 -12.44 -17.62 4.74
C ALA A 46 -11.10 -17.05 4.24
N ALA A 47 -10.48 -17.76 3.32
CA ALA A 47 -9.36 -17.24 2.55
C ALA A 47 -9.89 -16.57 1.27
N ILE A 48 -9.54 -15.31 1.09
CA ILE A 48 -9.88 -14.53 -0.10
C ILE A 48 -8.62 -13.90 -0.67
N PRO A 49 -8.60 -13.54 -1.96
CA PRO A 49 -7.54 -12.70 -2.50
C PRO A 49 -7.44 -11.40 -1.73
N GLY A 50 -6.20 -10.92 -1.50
CA GLY A 50 -5.99 -9.62 -0.88
C GLY A 50 -6.56 -8.49 -1.74
N PHE A 51 -7.02 -7.43 -1.10
CA PHE A 51 -7.55 -6.27 -1.80
C PHE A 51 -6.44 -5.52 -2.55
N ILE A 52 -6.81 -4.92 -3.67
CA ILE A 52 -5.94 -4.04 -4.45
C ILE A 52 -6.56 -2.64 -4.42
N ASN A 53 -5.85 -1.68 -3.84
CA ASN A 53 -6.27 -0.29 -3.83
C ASN A 53 -5.70 0.42 -5.05
N THR A 54 -6.53 0.76 -6.02
CA THR A 54 -6.12 1.32 -7.31
C THR A 54 -6.03 2.84 -7.33
N HIS A 55 -6.28 3.53 -6.21
CA HIS A 55 -6.15 4.98 -6.10
C HIS A 55 -5.85 5.38 -4.66
N THR A 56 -4.65 5.94 -4.42
CA THR A 56 -4.28 6.45 -3.11
C THR A 56 -3.31 7.63 -3.21
N HIS A 57 -3.27 8.42 -2.14
CA HIS A 57 -2.28 9.40 -1.79
C HIS A 57 -1.80 9.02 -0.37
N ALA A 58 -0.97 7.98 -0.29
CA ALA A 58 -0.71 7.25 0.95
C ALA A 58 -0.29 8.15 2.13
N ALA A 59 0.60 9.11 1.89
CA ALA A 59 1.06 10.01 2.94
C ALA A 59 0.00 10.96 3.49
N MET A 60 -1.13 11.15 2.76
CA MET A 60 -2.25 11.97 3.22
C MET A 60 -3.01 11.37 4.42
N THR A 61 -2.65 10.18 4.89
CA THR A 61 -3.11 9.68 6.20
C THR A 61 -2.86 10.67 7.33
N LEU A 62 -1.82 11.50 7.21
CA LEU A 62 -1.52 12.57 8.16
C LEU A 62 -2.57 13.69 8.18
N PHE A 63 -3.38 13.82 7.13
CA PHE A 63 -4.39 14.88 6.99
C PHE A 63 -5.82 14.39 7.26
N ARG A 64 -5.96 13.22 7.84
CA ARG A 64 -7.28 12.65 8.14
C ARG A 64 -8.10 13.60 9.01
N GLY A 65 -9.31 13.94 8.56
CA GLY A 65 -10.21 14.88 9.24
C GLY A 65 -9.80 16.35 9.10
N TYR A 66 -8.79 16.68 8.28
CA TYR A 66 -8.37 18.05 8.07
C TYR A 66 -9.16 18.70 6.93
N GLY A 67 -10.02 19.65 7.27
CA GLY A 67 -10.88 20.36 6.31
C GLY A 67 -12.05 19.52 5.80
N ASP A 68 -12.72 18.77 6.69
CA ASP A 68 -13.89 17.95 6.35
C ASP A 68 -15.08 18.82 5.88
N ASP A 69 -15.96 18.22 5.06
CA ASP A 69 -17.21 18.78 4.57
C ASP A 69 -17.09 20.05 3.69
N LEU A 70 -15.95 20.22 3.02
CA LEU A 70 -15.70 21.33 2.12
C LEU A 70 -15.84 20.94 0.63
N PRO A 71 -16.19 21.89 -0.26
CA PRO A 71 -16.05 21.68 -1.69
C PRO A 71 -14.61 21.36 -2.07
N LEU A 72 -14.40 20.47 -3.07
CA LEU A 72 -13.09 19.95 -3.42
C LEU A 72 -12.03 21.04 -3.63
N MET A 73 -12.34 22.08 -4.39
CA MET A 73 -11.33 23.11 -4.71
C MET A 73 -10.99 23.98 -3.50
N GLU A 74 -11.96 24.29 -2.65
CA GLU A 74 -11.74 24.99 -1.39
C GLU A 74 -10.87 24.15 -0.44
N TRP A 75 -11.22 22.86 -0.30
CA TRP A 75 -10.43 21.92 0.49
C TRP A 75 -8.98 21.81 0.00
N LEU A 76 -8.76 21.72 -1.31
CA LEU A 76 -7.42 21.64 -1.88
C LEU A 76 -6.63 22.95 -1.71
N GLN A 77 -7.22 24.10 -2.09
CA GLN A 77 -6.51 25.38 -2.15
C GLN A 77 -6.24 25.99 -0.78
N ASP A 78 -7.20 25.90 0.12
CA ASP A 78 -7.15 26.60 1.40
C ASP A 78 -6.61 25.70 2.54
N TYR A 79 -6.69 24.37 2.39
CA TYR A 79 -6.27 23.44 3.44
C TYR A 79 -5.12 22.53 3.00
N ILE A 80 -5.28 21.74 1.93
CA ILE A 80 -4.34 20.67 1.63
C ILE A 80 -3.03 21.21 1.02
N TRP A 81 -3.08 21.95 -0.08
CA TRP A 81 -1.87 22.45 -0.73
C TRP A 81 -0.97 23.32 0.14
N PRO A 82 -1.51 24.22 1.02
CA PRO A 82 -0.68 24.97 1.95
C PRO A 82 0.07 24.12 2.97
N VAL A 83 -0.49 22.96 3.36
CA VAL A 83 0.16 22.01 4.27
C VAL A 83 1.13 21.13 3.52
N GLU A 84 0.73 20.59 2.37
CA GLU A 84 1.60 19.79 1.49
C GLU A 84 2.87 20.53 1.09
N ALA A 85 2.77 21.84 0.84
CA ALA A 85 3.93 22.67 0.53
C ALA A 85 4.99 22.75 1.64
N LYS A 86 4.64 22.35 2.85
CA LYS A 86 5.52 22.32 4.04
C LYS A 86 6.01 20.93 4.38
N MET A 87 5.46 19.89 3.74
CA MET A 87 5.86 18.50 4.01
C MET A 87 7.30 18.27 3.58
N THR A 88 7.99 17.53 4.41
CA THR A 88 9.34 17.02 4.16
C THR A 88 9.28 15.57 3.66
N GLU A 89 10.41 15.09 3.15
CA GLU A 89 10.62 13.66 2.83
C GLU A 89 10.26 12.75 4.01
N HIS A 90 10.67 13.15 5.22
CA HIS A 90 10.38 12.39 6.44
C HIS A 90 8.88 12.31 6.73
N ASP A 91 8.12 13.39 6.54
CA ASP A 91 6.68 13.40 6.74
C ASP A 91 5.99 12.44 5.77
N VAL A 92 6.41 12.43 4.50
CA VAL A 92 5.88 11.49 3.50
C VAL A 92 6.18 10.04 3.89
N TYR A 93 7.41 9.75 4.34
CA TYR A 93 7.76 8.42 4.83
C TYR A 93 6.87 7.97 6.00
N VAL A 94 6.68 8.83 7.01
CA VAL A 94 5.86 8.50 8.19
C VAL A 94 4.39 8.29 7.80
N GLY A 95 3.83 9.18 6.99
CA GLY A 95 2.44 9.07 6.52
C GLY A 95 2.22 7.82 5.66
N ALA A 96 3.13 7.53 4.73
CA ALA A 96 3.08 6.32 3.92
C ALA A 96 3.21 5.05 4.77
N LYS A 97 4.07 5.07 5.79
CA LYS A 97 4.22 3.94 6.73
C LYS A 97 2.93 3.68 7.52
N LEU A 98 2.25 4.73 7.97
CA LEU A 98 0.94 4.60 8.61
C LEU A 98 -0.10 4.03 7.64
N ALA A 99 -0.16 4.53 6.40
CA ALA A 99 -1.06 4.00 5.38
C ALA A 99 -0.81 2.51 5.11
N CYS A 100 0.44 2.11 4.93
CA CYS A 100 0.82 0.71 4.72
C CYS A 100 0.39 -0.18 5.89
N LEU A 101 0.57 0.27 7.14
CA LEU A 101 0.11 -0.47 8.31
C LEU A 101 -1.41 -0.65 8.33
N GLU A 102 -2.16 0.40 7.99
CA GLU A 102 -3.63 0.33 7.91
C GLU A 102 -4.08 -0.59 6.76
N MET A 103 -3.43 -0.53 5.61
CA MET A 103 -3.68 -1.42 4.47
C MET A 103 -3.47 -2.89 4.84
N LEU A 104 -2.36 -3.23 5.49
CA LEU A 104 -2.08 -4.59 5.99
C LEU A 104 -3.17 -5.07 6.94
N ARG A 105 -3.59 -4.23 7.86
CA ARG A 105 -4.65 -4.58 8.85
C ARG A 105 -6.03 -4.71 8.23
N SER A 106 -6.29 -4.08 7.11
CA SER A 106 -7.57 -4.16 6.37
C SER A 106 -7.58 -5.16 5.22
N GLY A 107 -6.44 -5.87 4.99
CA GLY A 107 -6.33 -6.89 3.95
C GLY A 107 -5.96 -6.36 2.56
N THR A 108 -5.56 -5.09 2.43
CA THR A 108 -4.99 -4.56 1.21
C THR A 108 -3.54 -5.03 1.05
N THR A 109 -3.23 -5.67 -0.06
CA THR A 109 -1.93 -6.30 -0.33
C THR A 109 -1.13 -5.60 -1.42
N CYS A 110 -1.78 -4.74 -2.19
CA CYS A 110 -1.17 -3.95 -3.25
C CYS A 110 -1.91 -2.63 -3.39
N PHE A 111 -1.20 -1.56 -3.72
CA PHE A 111 -1.83 -0.27 -3.97
C PHE A 111 -1.12 0.51 -5.09
N LEU A 112 -1.87 1.43 -5.72
CA LEU A 112 -1.36 2.41 -6.66
C LEU A 112 -1.32 3.76 -5.97
N ASP A 113 -0.14 4.35 -5.84
CA ASP A 113 0.07 5.65 -5.23
C ASP A 113 0.57 6.68 -6.23
N MET A 114 0.12 7.90 -6.06
CA MET A 114 0.59 9.07 -6.77
C MET A 114 0.75 10.20 -5.75
N TYR A 115 2.02 10.49 -5.38
CA TYR A 115 2.31 11.54 -4.41
C TYR A 115 3.71 12.12 -4.59
N MET A 116 4.04 13.16 -3.80
CA MET A 116 5.39 13.70 -3.74
C MET A 116 6.34 12.73 -3.04
N TYR A 117 7.64 12.86 -3.31
CA TYR A 117 8.70 12.03 -2.71
C TYR A 117 8.42 10.51 -2.78
N PRO A 118 8.14 9.94 -3.97
CA PRO A 118 7.74 8.54 -4.10
C PRO A 118 8.79 7.54 -3.59
N MET A 119 10.07 7.90 -3.52
CA MET A 119 11.13 7.06 -2.94
C MET A 119 10.93 6.85 -1.44
N GLU A 120 10.37 7.82 -0.73
CA GLU A 120 10.04 7.68 0.69
C GLU A 120 8.85 6.75 0.91
N THR A 121 7.87 6.80 0.00
CA THR A 121 6.80 5.80 -0.03
C THR A 121 7.36 4.42 -0.34
N ALA A 122 8.29 4.29 -1.30
CA ALA A 122 8.94 3.01 -1.63
C ALA A 122 9.63 2.40 -0.42
N ARG A 123 10.40 3.20 0.33
CA ARG A 123 11.07 2.77 1.56
C ARG A 123 10.07 2.22 2.59
N ALA A 124 8.95 2.90 2.81
CA ALA A 124 7.90 2.44 3.72
C ALA A 124 7.27 1.12 3.26
N VAL A 125 7.04 0.98 1.95
CA VAL A 125 6.49 -0.24 1.32
C VAL A 125 7.43 -1.43 1.52
N GLU A 126 8.74 -1.25 1.27
CA GLU A 126 9.75 -2.30 1.43
C GLU A 126 9.85 -2.75 2.89
N GLU A 127 9.91 -1.82 3.83
CA GLU A 127 10.00 -2.12 5.26
C GLU A 127 8.80 -2.92 5.78
N LEU A 128 7.60 -2.64 5.26
CA LEU A 128 6.36 -3.29 5.71
C LEU A 128 5.95 -4.49 4.84
N GLY A 129 6.64 -4.72 3.73
CA GLY A 129 6.44 -5.89 2.89
C GLY A 129 5.16 -5.88 2.04
N LEU A 130 4.63 -4.71 1.69
CA LEU A 130 3.55 -4.58 0.73
C LEU A 130 4.07 -4.60 -0.71
N ARG A 131 3.14 -4.58 -1.65
CA ARG A 131 3.37 -4.28 -3.06
C ARG A 131 2.75 -2.94 -3.40
N ALA A 132 3.46 -2.14 -4.21
CA ALA A 132 2.94 -0.87 -4.68
C ALA A 132 3.36 -0.59 -6.12
N HIS A 133 2.52 0.14 -6.82
CA HIS A 133 2.87 0.88 -8.02
C HIS A 133 2.94 2.34 -7.63
N LEU A 134 4.13 2.92 -7.69
CA LEU A 134 4.38 4.30 -7.29
C LEU A 134 4.60 5.14 -8.54
N SER A 135 3.94 6.29 -8.60
CA SER A 135 4.10 7.22 -9.70
C SER A 135 4.50 8.61 -9.18
N TYR A 136 5.33 9.28 -9.97
CA TYR A 136 5.64 10.68 -9.73
C TYR A 136 4.50 11.56 -10.27
N THR A 137 4.12 12.57 -9.51
CA THR A 137 3.07 13.49 -9.90
C THR A 137 3.61 14.58 -10.82
N LEU A 138 2.98 14.74 -11.99
CA LEU A 138 3.31 15.79 -12.95
C LEU A 138 2.25 16.91 -12.88
N PHE A 139 2.67 18.11 -12.55
CA PHE A 139 1.82 19.30 -12.57
C PHE A 139 2.30 20.30 -13.60
N ASP A 140 1.38 20.87 -14.39
CA ASP A 140 1.66 21.98 -15.30
C ASP A 140 1.10 23.34 -14.82
N GLN A 141 0.38 23.34 -13.69
CA GLN A 141 -0.24 24.53 -13.10
C GLN A 141 0.77 25.59 -12.60
N GLY A 142 2.05 25.33 -12.66
CA GLY A 142 3.13 26.30 -12.34
C GLY A 142 3.80 26.89 -13.58
N GLY A 143 3.25 26.67 -14.78
CA GLY A 143 3.82 27.12 -16.05
C GLY A 143 4.90 26.19 -16.62
N ALA A 144 5.47 26.58 -17.76
CA ALA A 144 6.36 25.74 -18.55
C ALA A 144 7.64 25.31 -17.80
N GLU A 145 8.20 26.18 -16.97
CA GLU A 145 9.40 25.88 -16.18
C GLU A 145 9.13 24.80 -15.13
N ARG A 146 8.00 24.89 -14.43
CA ARG A 146 7.57 23.89 -13.45
C ARG A 146 7.30 22.54 -14.12
N ALA A 147 6.57 22.54 -15.23
CA ALA A 147 6.29 21.33 -15.99
C ALA A 147 7.58 20.65 -16.50
N ALA A 148 8.58 21.42 -16.93
CA ALA A 148 9.89 20.90 -17.35
C ALA A 148 10.66 20.28 -16.18
N LEU A 149 10.63 20.93 -15.01
CA LEU A 149 11.28 20.42 -13.79
C LEU A 149 10.62 19.10 -13.32
N ASP A 150 9.30 19.06 -13.27
CA ASP A 150 8.57 17.85 -12.83
C ASP A 150 8.80 16.69 -13.81
N ARG A 151 8.85 16.96 -15.11
CA ARG A 151 9.22 15.95 -16.11
C ARG A 151 10.64 15.41 -15.89
N LYS A 152 11.61 16.29 -15.65
CA LYS A 152 12.99 15.88 -15.34
C LYS A 152 13.03 14.98 -14.11
N ARG A 153 12.37 15.38 -13.03
CA ARG A 153 12.30 14.60 -11.79
C ARG A 153 11.60 13.25 -11.98
N SER A 154 10.59 13.17 -12.82
CA SER A 154 9.91 11.90 -13.10
C SER A 154 10.83 10.89 -13.81
N TYR A 155 11.72 11.34 -14.69
CA TYR A 155 12.74 10.47 -15.30
C TYR A 155 13.79 10.05 -14.28
N GLU A 156 14.29 10.97 -13.45
CA GLU A 156 15.24 10.66 -12.38
C GLU A 156 14.66 9.62 -11.42
N TYR A 157 13.37 9.72 -11.09
CA TYR A 157 12.66 8.74 -10.29
C TYR A 157 12.54 7.37 -10.99
N TYR A 158 12.27 7.37 -12.30
CA TYR A 158 12.13 6.11 -13.03
C TYR A 158 13.46 5.34 -13.18
N GLU A 159 14.58 6.05 -13.17
CA GLU A 159 15.92 5.46 -13.29
C GLU A 159 16.51 5.02 -11.94
N ALA A 160 15.93 5.44 -10.81
CA ALA A 160 16.40 5.14 -9.46
C ALA A 160 15.90 3.78 -8.95
#